data_1bc0f81b0bc3846d3ac6f212b1e073c7
#
_entry.id   1bc0f81b0bc3846d3ac6f212b1e073c7
#
_cell.length_a   1.000
_cell.length_b   1.000
_cell.length_c   1.000
_cell.angle_alpha   90.00
_cell.angle_beta   90.00
_cell.angle_gamma   90.00
#
_symmetry.space_group_name_H-M   'P 1'
#
loop_
_entity.id
_entity.type
_entity.pdbx_description
1 polymer ?
#
loop_
_entity_poly.entity_id
_entity_poly.type
_entity_poly.pdbx_seq_one_letter_code
_entity_poly.pdbx_strand_id
1 'polypeptide(L)'
;MRNENETGPLKKFKKASLIIFVAAVPLAFLLFPSLAVLTGCMPQQAAAPQAQIPDFNSGLYSFPKFELPAAKKPGSVGLTVLSIVPEYKDTRSETGGAANSSMTKDMAKVFRSFAGSAGEDIEALLVAKGLTAKGPFVLDEVTFPDKKGADLTVLMQIIFDIQYSDAKFLRDEAFENNQQGKVYSGTMSIGMKVYYYLLEPLSEEKMWIKKLDLGSQDYNYEFAKGQESYVSGQQFVSDGCGGGHNYPTYAWRDTNKMLYDSRPKLFSDQLKDAYPKLMKTAWTYFDADEMLSLRDKAKEIRDRWGSSSYRRGAPQ
;
A
#
# COMPACT_ATOMS: atom_id res chain seq x y z
N MET A 1 -52.35 21.29 7.15
CA MET A 1 -51.63 21.98 6.09
C MET A 1 -50.41 21.09 5.77
N ARG A 2 -50.53 20.13 4.91
CA ARG A 2 -50.37 20.07 3.43
C ARG A 2 -49.14 20.84 2.97
N ASN A 3 -48.13 20.05 2.50
CA ASN A 3 -47.44 20.18 1.20
C ASN A 3 -46.53 18.96 1.10
N GLU A 4 -46.73 18.06 0.19
CA GLU A 4 -46.50 17.98 -1.28
C GLU A 4 -45.06 17.66 -1.62
N ASN A 5 -44.85 16.43 -1.95
CA ASN A 5 -44.21 15.76 -3.11
C ASN A 5 -43.26 16.62 -3.97
N GLU A 6 -42.01 16.15 -4.06
CA GLU A 6 -41.23 16.28 -5.29
C GLU A 6 -40.52 14.96 -5.64
N THR A 7 -41.05 14.34 -6.68
CA THR A 7 -40.47 13.18 -7.38
C THR A 7 -39.42 13.66 -8.38
N GLY A 8 -38.19 13.27 -8.20
CA GLY A 8 -37.11 13.46 -9.17
C GLY A 8 -36.98 12.27 -10.15
N PRO A 9 -36.54 12.48 -11.40
CA PRO A 9 -36.76 11.56 -12.50
C PRO A 9 -35.77 10.40 -12.57
N LEU A 10 -36.32 9.22 -12.88
CA LEU A 10 -35.64 7.99 -13.27
C LEU A 10 -34.68 8.21 -14.46
N LYS A 11 -33.39 7.96 -14.24
CA LYS A 11 -32.41 7.84 -15.33
C LYS A 11 -32.55 6.49 -16.01
N LYS A 12 -32.91 6.56 -17.30
CA LYS A 12 -33.05 5.45 -18.23
C LYS A 12 -31.70 4.74 -18.44
N PHE A 13 -31.64 3.45 -18.11
CA PHE A 13 -30.56 2.56 -18.52
C PHE A 13 -30.66 2.28 -20.03
N LYS A 14 -29.64 2.66 -20.78
CA LYS A 14 -29.47 2.24 -22.18
C LYS A 14 -29.01 0.79 -22.22
N LYS A 15 -29.84 -0.07 -22.82
CA LYS A 15 -29.48 -1.45 -23.19
C LYS A 15 -28.41 -1.42 -24.27
N ALA A 16 -27.24 -1.96 -23.99
CA ALA A 16 -26.23 -2.27 -25.01
C ALA A 16 -26.57 -3.62 -25.64
N SER A 17 -26.80 -3.62 -26.94
CA SER A 17 -27.08 -4.80 -27.74
C SER A 17 -25.81 -5.63 -27.93
N LEU A 18 -25.85 -6.89 -27.54
CA LEU A 18 -24.84 -7.92 -27.76
C LEU A 18 -25.00 -8.41 -29.21
N ILE A 19 -24.05 -8.08 -30.09
CA ILE A 19 -23.99 -8.64 -31.45
C ILE A 19 -23.19 -9.94 -31.38
N ILE A 20 -23.88 -11.07 -31.57
CA ILE A 20 -23.31 -12.40 -31.69
C ILE A 20 -22.91 -12.59 -33.18
N PHE A 21 -21.60 -12.62 -33.44
CA PHE A 21 -21.07 -13.07 -34.73
C PHE A 21 -21.01 -14.62 -34.74
N VAL A 22 -21.91 -15.20 -35.52
CA VAL A 22 -21.85 -16.63 -35.86
C VAL A 22 -20.96 -16.76 -37.10
N ALA A 23 -19.75 -17.27 -36.95
CA ALA A 23 -18.89 -17.64 -38.05
C ALA A 23 -19.18 -19.07 -38.45
N ALA A 24 -19.73 -19.28 -39.64
CA ALA A 24 -19.94 -20.57 -40.25
C ALA A 24 -18.60 -21.14 -40.74
N VAL A 25 -18.25 -22.36 -40.27
CA VAL A 25 -17.12 -23.14 -40.76
C VAL A 25 -17.64 -24.18 -41.77
N PRO A 26 -17.11 -24.26 -42.99
CA PRO A 26 -17.54 -25.26 -43.95
C PRO A 26 -16.95 -26.64 -43.65
N LEU A 27 -17.83 -27.62 -43.70
CA LEU A 27 -17.56 -29.04 -43.56
C LEU A 27 -16.91 -29.56 -44.87
N ALA A 28 -15.63 -29.91 -44.86
CA ALA A 28 -14.99 -30.65 -45.92
C ALA A 28 -14.73 -32.08 -45.44
N PHE A 29 -15.56 -33.02 -45.88
CA PHE A 29 -15.34 -34.48 -45.78
C PHE A 29 -14.28 -34.91 -46.78
N LEU A 30 -13.18 -35.47 -46.33
CA LEU A 30 -12.29 -36.30 -47.12
C LEU A 30 -12.08 -37.64 -46.39
N LEU A 31 -12.65 -38.67 -47.00
CA LEU A 31 -12.49 -40.07 -46.66
C LEU A 31 -11.06 -40.53 -47.00
N PHE A 32 -10.30 -40.94 -45.97
CA PHE A 32 -9.12 -41.78 -46.15
C PHE A 32 -9.26 -43.05 -45.30
N PRO A 33 -9.12 -44.23 -45.89
CA PRO A 33 -9.05 -45.48 -45.13
C PRO A 33 -7.61 -45.66 -44.66
N SER A 34 -7.38 -45.60 -43.37
CA SER A 34 -6.06 -45.83 -42.81
C SER A 34 -5.98 -47.12 -42.00
N LEU A 35 -5.00 -47.84 -42.36
CA LEU A 35 -4.42 -48.96 -41.67
C LEU A 35 -4.05 -48.60 -40.22
N ALA A 36 -4.72 -49.19 -39.25
CA ALA A 36 -4.42 -48.98 -37.85
C ALA A 36 -3.19 -49.82 -37.46
N VAL A 37 -2.05 -49.16 -37.32
CA VAL A 37 -0.91 -49.68 -36.57
C VAL A 37 -1.16 -49.30 -35.12
N LEU A 38 -1.54 -50.27 -34.29
CA LEU A 38 -1.63 -50.15 -32.83
C LEU A 38 -0.22 -50.07 -32.22
N THR A 39 0.44 -48.90 -32.34
CA THR A 39 1.49 -48.54 -31.42
C THR A 39 0.82 -47.75 -30.29
N GLY A 40 0.81 -48.35 -29.09
CA GLY A 40 0.26 -47.74 -27.89
C GLY A 40 1.05 -46.49 -27.48
N CYS A 41 0.82 -45.37 -28.17
CA CYS A 41 1.18 -44.08 -27.66
C CYS A 41 0.12 -43.68 -26.62
N MET A 42 0.48 -43.76 -25.33
CA MET A 42 -0.26 -43.03 -24.32
C MET A 42 -0.40 -41.56 -24.80
N PRO A 43 -1.60 -41.00 -24.82
CA PRO A 43 -1.75 -39.59 -25.13
C PRO A 43 -0.91 -38.81 -24.12
N GLN A 44 0.14 -38.20 -24.63
CA GLN A 44 0.93 -37.25 -23.84
C GLN A 44 -0.03 -36.13 -23.43
N GLN A 45 -0.47 -36.19 -22.19
CA GLN A 45 -1.40 -35.24 -21.64
C GLN A 45 -0.69 -33.88 -21.75
N ALA A 46 -1.18 -33.02 -22.63
CA ALA A 46 -0.63 -31.67 -22.79
C ALA A 46 -0.58 -31.03 -21.42
N ALA A 47 0.62 -30.63 -21.01
CA ALA A 47 0.80 -29.96 -19.74
C ALA A 47 -0.18 -28.76 -19.71
N ALA A 48 -0.99 -28.69 -18.68
CA ALA A 48 -1.88 -27.54 -18.49
C ALA A 48 -1.03 -26.26 -18.49
N PRO A 49 -1.50 -25.18 -19.11
CA PRO A 49 -0.78 -23.91 -19.10
C PRO A 49 -0.52 -23.50 -17.65
N GLN A 50 0.75 -23.30 -17.32
CA GLN A 50 1.16 -22.86 -15.99
C GLN A 50 0.91 -21.37 -15.87
N ALA A 51 0.29 -20.93 -14.78
CA ALA A 51 0.10 -19.53 -14.50
C ALA A 51 1.44 -18.88 -14.13
N GLN A 52 1.72 -17.74 -14.73
CA GLN A 52 2.85 -16.90 -14.31
C GLN A 52 2.51 -16.24 -13.00
N ILE A 53 3.47 -16.20 -12.07
CA ILE A 53 3.32 -15.41 -10.82
C ILE A 53 3.23 -13.94 -11.24
N PRO A 54 2.12 -13.25 -10.95
CA PRO A 54 1.98 -11.85 -11.33
C PRO A 54 3.10 -11.01 -10.71
N ASP A 55 3.73 -10.13 -11.48
CA ASP A 55 4.71 -9.18 -10.96
C ASP A 55 4.01 -8.04 -10.21
N PHE A 56 3.71 -8.26 -8.95
CA PHE A 56 3.18 -7.22 -8.06
C PHE A 56 4.26 -6.25 -7.55
N ASN A 57 5.55 -6.47 -7.87
CA ASN A 57 6.64 -5.64 -7.38
C ASN A 57 6.99 -4.48 -8.32
N SER A 58 6.55 -4.53 -9.58
CA SER A 58 6.83 -3.48 -10.55
C SER A 58 6.25 -2.14 -10.10
N GLY A 59 7.12 -1.13 -10.01
CA GLY A 59 6.74 0.21 -9.60
C GLY A 59 6.22 0.35 -8.16
N LEU A 60 6.35 -0.67 -7.33
CA LEU A 60 5.82 -0.72 -5.96
C LEU A 60 6.38 0.41 -5.08
N TYR A 61 7.65 0.76 -5.27
CA TYR A 61 8.39 1.73 -4.47
C TYR A 61 8.66 3.05 -5.19
N SER A 62 8.03 3.29 -6.37
CA SER A 62 8.20 4.53 -7.13
C SER A 62 6.97 5.42 -6.93
N PHE A 63 7.18 6.63 -6.43
CA PHE A 63 6.15 7.63 -6.22
C PHE A 63 6.32 8.81 -7.19
N PRO A 64 5.22 9.47 -7.60
CA PRO A 64 5.31 10.62 -8.47
C PRO A 64 6.01 11.78 -7.74
N LYS A 65 6.78 12.59 -8.46
CA LYS A 65 7.32 13.82 -7.92
C LYS A 65 6.25 14.92 -7.99
N PHE A 66 6.15 15.73 -6.95
CA PHE A 66 5.22 16.84 -6.92
C PHE A 66 5.75 18.02 -7.76
N GLU A 67 4.93 18.52 -8.68
CA GLU A 67 5.24 19.71 -9.44
C GLU A 67 4.96 20.95 -8.60
N LEU A 68 6.02 21.66 -8.23
CA LEU A 68 5.92 22.86 -7.41
C LEU A 68 5.36 24.03 -8.22
N PRO A 69 4.45 24.82 -7.62
CA PRO A 69 4.10 26.14 -8.17
C PRO A 69 5.31 27.09 -8.22
N ALA A 70 5.14 28.28 -8.80
CA ALA A 70 6.20 29.25 -8.92
C ALA A 70 6.91 29.51 -7.57
N ALA A 71 8.23 29.33 -7.55
CA ALA A 71 9.04 29.38 -6.35
C ALA A 71 9.44 30.83 -5.98
N LYS A 72 9.40 31.17 -4.70
CA LYS A 72 10.04 32.36 -4.14
C LYS A 72 11.56 32.10 -3.98
N LYS A 73 12.33 33.17 -3.81
CA LYS A 73 13.76 33.03 -3.51
C LYS A 73 13.94 32.30 -2.17
N PRO A 74 14.74 31.23 -2.11
CA PRO A 74 15.01 30.50 -0.87
C PRO A 74 15.48 31.44 0.26
N GLY A 75 14.99 31.24 1.47
CA GLY A 75 15.32 32.04 2.65
C GLY A 75 14.76 33.47 2.67
N SER A 76 13.94 33.87 1.69
CA SER A 76 13.40 35.24 1.61
C SER A 76 12.44 35.60 2.77
N VAL A 77 11.85 34.60 3.42
CA VAL A 77 10.94 34.76 4.56
C VAL A 77 11.69 34.91 5.87
N GLY A 78 12.97 34.49 5.95
CA GLY A 78 13.80 34.55 7.15
C GLY A 78 13.34 33.63 8.29
N LEU A 79 12.71 32.52 7.96
CA LEU A 79 12.25 31.49 8.89
C LEU A 79 12.94 30.15 8.58
N THR A 80 13.55 29.53 9.59
CA THR A 80 14.19 28.21 9.47
C THR A 80 13.28 27.11 9.97
N VAL A 81 13.03 26.11 9.15
CA VAL A 81 12.07 25.04 9.41
C VAL A 81 12.73 23.68 9.29
N LEU A 82 12.51 22.80 10.27
CA LEU A 82 12.85 21.38 10.15
C LEU A 82 11.72 20.65 9.41
N SER A 83 12.07 19.96 8.34
CA SER A 83 11.17 19.03 7.63
C SER A 83 11.38 17.64 8.17
N ILE A 84 10.31 17.02 8.65
CA ILE A 84 10.32 15.63 9.14
C ILE A 84 9.70 14.73 8.10
N VAL A 85 10.36 13.58 7.87
CA VAL A 85 9.82 12.51 7.02
C VAL A 85 8.43 12.09 7.55
N PRO A 86 7.43 11.94 6.68
CA PRO A 86 6.10 11.52 7.08
C PRO A 86 6.09 10.25 7.92
N GLU A 87 5.30 10.26 8.98
CA GLU A 87 5.10 9.12 9.87
C GLU A 87 3.73 8.48 9.65
N TYR A 88 3.59 7.19 9.97
CA TYR A 88 2.28 6.57 10.03
C TYR A 88 1.95 6.01 11.39
N LYS A 89 0.65 5.96 11.68
CA LYS A 89 0.08 5.21 12.78
C LYS A 89 -1.00 4.28 12.25
N ASP A 90 -1.03 3.08 12.80
CA ASP A 90 -2.12 2.13 12.58
C ASP A 90 -3.10 2.28 13.75
N THR A 91 -4.39 2.51 13.45
CA THR A 91 -5.42 2.67 14.50
C THR A 91 -5.53 1.47 15.44
N ARG A 92 -5.18 0.28 14.96
CA ARG A 92 -5.21 -0.95 15.77
C ARG A 92 -4.03 -1.07 16.73
N SER A 93 -2.93 -0.38 16.48
CA SER A 93 -1.78 -0.37 17.41
C SER A 93 -2.09 0.43 18.69
N GLU A 94 -3.06 1.35 18.67
CA GLU A 94 -3.45 2.15 19.82
C GLU A 94 -4.33 1.38 20.81
N THR A 95 -4.94 0.27 20.41
CA THR A 95 -5.82 -0.55 21.28
C THR A 95 -5.11 -1.66 22.05
N GLY A 96 -3.78 -1.61 22.14
CA GLY A 96 -3.01 -2.37 23.16
C GLY A 96 -2.58 -3.78 22.79
N GLY A 97 -2.61 -4.16 21.53
CA GLY A 97 -2.11 -5.47 21.08
C GLY A 97 -0.98 -5.34 20.06
N ALA A 98 0.26 -5.48 20.49
CA ALA A 98 1.45 -5.51 19.61
C ALA A 98 1.43 -6.62 18.54
N ALA A 99 0.43 -7.49 18.55
CA ALA A 99 0.29 -8.64 17.64
C ALA A 99 -0.62 -8.36 16.42
N ASN A 100 -1.30 -7.22 16.33
CA ASN A 100 -2.39 -7.01 15.37
C ASN A 100 -2.21 -5.78 14.46
N SER A 101 -0.98 -5.44 14.06
CA SER A 101 -0.83 -4.46 12.98
C SER A 101 -1.54 -4.99 11.73
N SER A 102 -2.49 -4.22 11.22
CA SER A 102 -3.18 -4.54 9.96
C SER A 102 -2.25 -4.37 8.76
N MET A 103 -1.13 -3.67 8.94
CA MET A 103 -0.13 -3.42 7.91
C MET A 103 0.89 -4.57 7.81
N THR A 104 1.01 -5.17 6.65
CA THR A 104 2.03 -6.20 6.40
C THR A 104 3.44 -5.59 6.36
N LYS A 105 4.47 -6.43 6.54
CA LYS A 105 5.88 -5.97 6.44
C LYS A 105 6.19 -5.31 5.09
N ASP A 106 5.61 -5.81 4.01
CA ASP A 106 5.85 -5.27 2.67
C ASP A 106 5.09 -3.96 2.44
N MET A 107 3.87 -3.81 2.98
CA MET A 107 3.18 -2.52 3.02
C MET A 107 3.97 -1.48 3.82
N ALA A 108 4.57 -1.86 4.94
CA ALA A 108 5.43 -0.97 5.72
C ALA A 108 6.70 -0.53 4.95
N LYS A 109 7.25 -1.39 4.06
CA LYS A 109 8.34 -1.01 3.15
C LYS A 109 7.86 -0.01 2.10
N VAL A 110 6.67 -0.24 1.51
CA VAL A 110 6.03 0.69 0.58
C VAL A 110 5.85 2.05 1.23
N PHE A 111 5.33 2.08 2.46
CA PHE A 111 5.17 3.35 3.18
C PHE A 111 6.51 4.07 3.41
N ARG A 112 7.57 3.36 3.77
CA ARG A 112 8.90 3.99 3.94
C ARG A 112 9.40 4.65 2.67
N SER A 113 9.20 4.01 1.51
CA SER A 113 9.55 4.62 0.22
C SER A 113 8.69 5.85 -0.10
N PHE A 114 7.38 5.76 0.16
CA PHE A 114 6.47 6.90 0.07
C PHE A 114 6.91 8.05 0.97
N ALA A 115 7.21 7.77 2.24
CA ALA A 115 7.61 8.76 3.23
C ALA A 115 8.90 9.48 2.83
N GLY A 116 9.88 8.76 2.27
CA GLY A 116 11.10 9.34 1.73
C GLY A 116 10.80 10.34 0.60
N SER A 117 10.06 9.92 -0.43
CA SER A 117 9.68 10.78 -1.54
C SER A 117 8.84 12.00 -1.09
N ALA A 118 7.88 11.77 -0.19
CA ALA A 118 7.04 12.85 0.33
C ALA A 118 7.83 13.81 1.23
N GLY A 119 8.82 13.32 1.98
CA GLY A 119 9.71 14.14 2.79
C GLY A 119 10.55 15.09 1.94
N GLU A 120 11.14 14.58 0.85
CA GLU A 120 11.89 15.40 -0.12
C GLU A 120 11.00 16.46 -0.78
N ASP A 121 9.79 16.08 -1.19
CA ASP A 121 8.86 17.03 -1.82
C ASP A 121 8.33 18.08 -0.83
N ILE A 122 8.12 17.73 0.47
CA ILE A 122 7.75 18.69 1.51
C ILE A 122 8.90 19.67 1.76
N GLU A 123 10.15 19.21 1.83
CA GLU A 123 11.31 20.10 1.95
C GLU A 123 11.39 21.08 0.77
N ALA A 124 11.32 20.55 -0.46
CA ALA A 124 11.32 21.36 -1.67
C ALA A 124 10.17 22.37 -1.72
N LEU A 125 8.99 21.98 -1.24
CA LEU A 125 7.81 22.83 -1.11
C LEU A 125 8.07 24.00 -0.14
N LEU A 126 8.66 23.73 1.01
CA LEU A 126 8.99 24.77 2.01
C LEU A 126 10.02 25.76 1.46
N VAL A 127 11.05 25.25 0.76
CA VAL A 127 12.05 26.08 0.06
C VAL A 127 11.39 26.95 -1.02
N ALA A 128 10.48 26.37 -1.81
CA ALA A 128 9.74 27.12 -2.85
C ALA A 128 8.85 28.23 -2.28
N LYS A 129 8.42 28.12 -1.04
CA LYS A 129 7.69 29.19 -0.31
C LYS A 129 8.61 30.28 0.25
N GLY A 130 9.91 30.19 0.06
CA GLY A 130 10.90 31.14 0.52
C GLY A 130 11.39 30.91 1.95
N LEU A 131 11.12 29.74 2.51
CA LEU A 131 11.61 29.32 3.82
C LEU A 131 13.04 28.75 3.69
N THR A 132 13.77 28.67 4.81
CA THR A 132 15.00 27.89 4.91
C THR A 132 14.64 26.54 5.50
N ALA A 133 14.46 25.52 4.64
CA ALA A 133 14.17 24.17 5.10
C ALA A 133 15.47 23.40 5.37
N LYS A 134 15.43 22.55 6.40
CA LYS A 134 16.48 21.57 6.73
C LYS A 134 15.83 20.20 6.85
N GLY A 135 16.39 19.21 6.20
CA GLY A 135 15.89 17.82 6.24
C GLY A 135 15.94 17.17 4.86
N PRO A 136 15.08 16.18 4.55
CA PRO A 136 14.12 15.59 5.49
C PRO A 136 14.79 14.71 6.56
N PHE A 137 14.41 14.87 7.80
CA PHE A 137 14.93 14.08 8.93
C PHE A 137 13.90 13.05 9.41
N VAL A 138 14.38 11.93 9.95
CA VAL A 138 13.56 11.07 10.80
C VAL A 138 13.44 11.76 12.18
N LEU A 139 12.24 11.79 12.77
CA LEU A 139 11.97 12.59 13.98
C LEU A 139 12.95 12.27 15.12
N ASP A 140 13.20 10.98 15.37
CA ASP A 140 14.09 10.52 16.44
C ASP A 140 15.59 10.77 16.17
N GLU A 141 15.95 11.08 14.92
CA GLU A 141 17.34 11.33 14.50
C GLU A 141 17.71 12.82 14.50
N VAL A 142 16.73 13.72 14.73
CA VAL A 142 16.98 15.16 14.78
C VAL A 142 17.81 15.52 16.00
N THR A 143 18.99 16.06 15.76
CA THR A 143 19.91 16.42 16.84
C THR A 143 19.47 17.68 17.61
N PHE A 144 19.91 17.80 18.87
CA PHE A 144 19.63 19.02 19.66
C PHE A 144 20.11 20.32 18.99
N PRO A 145 21.32 20.38 18.38
CA PRO A 145 21.74 21.56 17.63
C PRO A 145 20.82 21.91 16.48
N ASP A 146 20.28 20.91 15.73
CA ASP A 146 19.35 21.16 14.64
C ASP A 146 18.04 21.74 15.16
N LYS A 147 17.47 21.15 16.22
CA LYS A 147 16.27 21.63 16.90
C LYS A 147 16.46 23.07 17.42
N LYS A 148 17.60 23.36 18.05
CA LYS A 148 17.93 24.69 18.55
C LYS A 148 18.10 25.73 17.43
N GLY A 149 18.63 25.32 16.29
CA GLY A 149 18.88 26.17 15.13
C GLY A 149 17.68 26.39 14.20
N ALA A 150 16.52 25.87 14.56
CA ALA A 150 15.28 26.02 13.80
C ALA A 150 14.23 26.82 14.57
N ASP A 151 13.37 27.51 13.84
CA ASP A 151 12.25 28.25 14.40
C ASP A 151 11.03 27.35 14.61
N LEU A 152 10.75 26.46 13.64
CA LEU A 152 9.59 25.57 13.60
C LEU A 152 9.97 24.17 13.09
N THR A 153 9.12 23.19 13.38
CA THR A 153 9.17 21.84 12.82
C THR A 153 7.86 21.51 12.10
N VAL A 154 7.97 21.00 10.88
CA VAL A 154 6.85 20.52 10.07
C VAL A 154 6.85 18.98 10.10
N LEU A 155 5.70 18.41 10.45
CA LEU A 155 5.47 16.97 10.46
C LEU A 155 4.15 16.62 9.75
N MET A 156 4.18 15.64 8.85
CA MET A 156 2.99 15.00 8.30
C MET A 156 2.83 13.61 8.92
N GLN A 157 1.69 13.35 9.54
CA GLN A 157 1.38 12.05 10.11
C GLN A 157 0.14 11.47 9.44
N ILE A 158 0.24 10.22 8.97
CA ILE A 158 -0.84 9.51 8.31
C ILE A 158 -1.35 8.42 9.24
N ILE A 159 -2.66 8.44 9.49
CA ILE A 159 -3.34 7.39 10.24
C ILE A 159 -4.07 6.50 9.27
N PHE A 160 -3.69 5.22 9.24
CA PHE A 160 -4.37 4.20 8.45
C PHE A 160 -5.38 3.43 9.31
N ASP A 161 -6.55 3.17 8.72
CA ASP A 161 -7.53 2.22 9.21
C ASP A 161 -7.67 1.13 8.14
N ILE A 162 -6.95 0.03 8.32
CA ILE A 162 -6.92 -1.08 7.37
C ILE A 162 -7.71 -2.25 7.95
N GLN A 163 -8.76 -2.64 7.23
CA GLN A 163 -9.64 -3.75 7.61
C GLN A 163 -9.62 -4.82 6.52
N TYR A 164 -9.62 -6.08 6.93
CA TYR A 164 -9.67 -7.22 6.03
C TYR A 164 -10.94 -8.01 6.27
N SER A 165 -11.61 -8.44 5.19
CA SER A 165 -12.58 -9.52 5.27
C SER A 165 -11.85 -10.87 5.36
N ASP A 166 -12.54 -11.90 5.84
CA ASP A 166 -12.04 -13.26 5.81
C ASP A 166 -11.75 -13.68 4.36
N ALA A 167 -10.50 -14.09 4.12
CA ALA A 167 -10.09 -14.56 2.81
C ALA A 167 -10.71 -15.95 2.55
N LYS A 168 -11.34 -16.10 1.39
CA LYS A 168 -11.95 -17.35 0.95
C LYS A 168 -11.05 -18.04 -0.07
N PHE A 169 -11.00 -19.37 0.00
CA PHE A 169 -10.37 -20.17 -1.04
C PHE A 169 -11.06 -19.89 -2.38
N LEU A 170 -10.27 -19.62 -3.40
CA LEU A 170 -10.76 -19.30 -4.73
C LEU A 170 -10.51 -20.47 -5.70
N ARG A 171 -9.25 -20.96 -5.78
CA ARG A 171 -8.85 -22.03 -6.69
C ARG A 171 -7.48 -22.61 -6.33
N ASP A 172 -7.25 -23.86 -6.77
CA ASP A 172 -5.91 -24.39 -6.88
C ASP A 172 -5.28 -23.91 -8.19
N GLU A 173 -3.99 -23.62 -8.18
CA GLU A 173 -3.28 -23.09 -9.34
C GLU A 173 -1.86 -23.66 -9.42
N ALA A 174 -1.48 -24.05 -10.65
CA ALA A 174 -0.12 -24.48 -10.95
C ALA A 174 0.69 -23.27 -11.43
N PHE A 175 1.78 -22.98 -10.73
CA PHE A 175 2.70 -21.89 -11.05
C PHE A 175 3.93 -22.41 -11.79
N GLU A 176 4.72 -21.49 -12.35
CA GLU A 176 6.00 -21.82 -12.96
C GLU A 176 6.90 -22.65 -12.01
N ASN A 177 7.82 -23.43 -12.59
CA ASN A 177 8.73 -24.32 -11.86
C ASN A 177 8.01 -25.46 -11.08
N ASN A 178 6.86 -25.93 -11.58
CA ASN A 178 6.06 -27.01 -10.97
C ASN A 178 5.60 -26.71 -9.52
N GLN A 179 5.51 -25.46 -9.16
CA GLN A 179 4.95 -25.07 -7.87
C GLN A 179 3.42 -25.16 -7.93
N GLN A 180 2.84 -25.83 -6.95
CA GLN A 180 1.39 -25.83 -6.74
C GLN A 180 1.06 -24.85 -5.63
N GLY A 181 -0.09 -24.20 -5.72
CA GLY A 181 -0.52 -23.27 -4.69
C GLY A 181 -2.04 -23.12 -4.62
N LYS A 182 -2.50 -22.71 -3.45
CA LYS A 182 -3.89 -22.31 -3.22
C LYS A 182 -4.01 -20.80 -3.27
N VAL A 183 -4.88 -20.32 -4.13
CA VAL A 183 -5.22 -18.91 -4.25
C VAL A 183 -6.41 -18.59 -3.36
N TYR A 184 -6.27 -17.53 -2.60
CA TYR A 184 -7.31 -16.99 -1.73
C TYR A 184 -7.64 -15.57 -2.17
N SER A 185 -8.89 -15.16 -2.02
CA SER A 185 -9.36 -13.81 -2.30
C SER A 185 -10.16 -13.25 -1.12
N GLY A 186 -10.02 -11.94 -0.89
CA GLY A 186 -10.75 -11.21 0.13
C GLY A 186 -10.88 -9.74 -0.24
N THR A 187 -11.52 -8.96 0.63
CA THR A 187 -11.64 -7.51 0.50
C THR A 187 -10.78 -6.83 1.57
N MET A 188 -10.03 -5.81 1.17
CA MET A 188 -9.26 -4.94 2.04
C MET A 188 -9.83 -3.53 1.92
N SER A 189 -10.26 -2.96 3.05
CA SER A 189 -10.69 -1.57 3.16
C SER A 189 -9.56 -0.75 3.75
N ILE A 190 -9.17 0.35 3.10
CA ILE A 190 -8.10 1.23 3.56
C ILE A 190 -8.66 2.63 3.77
N GLY A 191 -8.83 3.01 5.03
CA GLY A 191 -9.12 4.40 5.45
C GLY A 191 -7.83 5.18 5.66
N MET A 192 -7.84 6.47 5.28
CA MET A 192 -6.66 7.33 5.42
C MET A 192 -7.04 8.71 5.96
N LYS A 193 -6.44 9.09 7.08
CA LYS A 193 -6.53 10.44 7.67
C LYS A 193 -5.14 11.01 7.80
N VAL A 194 -4.96 12.24 7.37
CA VAL A 194 -3.65 12.91 7.37
C VAL A 194 -3.71 14.13 8.27
N TYR A 195 -2.73 14.24 9.13
CA TYR A 195 -2.53 15.37 10.02
C TYR A 195 -1.25 16.08 9.65
N TYR A 196 -1.33 17.37 9.47
CA TYR A 196 -0.20 18.25 9.28
C TYR A 196 0.00 19.03 10.58
N TYR A 197 1.17 18.92 11.14
CA TYR A 197 1.55 19.56 12.40
C TYR A 197 2.58 20.64 12.16
N LEU A 198 2.45 21.71 12.92
CA LEU A 198 3.51 22.66 13.16
C LEU A 198 3.87 22.58 14.64
N LEU A 199 5.15 22.33 14.92
CA LEU A 199 5.65 22.08 16.26
C LEU A 199 6.72 23.10 16.63
N GLU A 200 6.87 23.39 17.93
CA GLU A 200 8.09 23.99 18.45
C GLU A 200 9.18 22.92 18.49
N PRO A 201 10.39 23.20 17.91
CA PRO A 201 11.39 22.15 17.68
C PRO A 201 11.93 21.45 18.92
N LEU A 202 12.12 22.15 20.05
CA LEU A 202 12.75 21.61 21.25
C LEU A 202 11.75 20.89 22.18
N SER A 203 10.58 21.47 22.37
CA SER A 203 9.53 20.91 23.23
C SER A 203 8.62 19.92 22.50
N GLU A 204 8.63 19.96 21.17
CA GLU A 204 7.69 19.24 20.29
C GLU A 204 6.22 19.59 20.58
N GLU A 205 5.98 20.73 21.25
CA GLU A 205 4.63 21.23 21.52
C GLU A 205 3.94 21.61 20.21
N LYS A 206 2.72 21.10 20.04
CA LYS A 206 1.92 21.34 18.84
C LYS A 206 1.37 22.76 18.83
N MET A 207 1.80 23.56 17.86
CA MET A 207 1.36 24.93 17.68
C MET A 207 0.07 25.05 16.89
N TRP A 208 -0.05 24.23 15.82
CA TRP A 208 -1.30 24.00 15.14
C TRP A 208 -1.37 22.61 14.50
N ILE A 209 -2.61 22.20 14.20
CA ILE A 209 -2.92 20.93 13.56
C ILE A 209 -3.95 21.18 12.46
N LYS A 210 -3.64 20.77 11.24
CA LYS A 210 -4.61 20.75 10.14
C LYS A 210 -4.84 19.32 9.69
N LYS A 211 -6.08 18.97 9.38
CA LYS A 211 -6.49 17.59 9.05
C LYS A 211 -7.01 17.52 7.63
N LEU A 212 -6.63 16.47 6.93
CA LEU A 212 -7.23 16.02 5.67
C LEU A 212 -7.79 14.61 5.86
N ASP A 213 -9.07 14.42 5.57
CA ASP A 213 -9.71 13.11 5.56
C ASP A 213 -9.86 12.67 4.10
N LEU A 214 -9.29 11.53 3.75
CA LEU A 214 -9.36 10.96 2.41
C LEU A 214 -10.46 9.88 2.28
N GLY A 215 -11.11 9.56 3.40
CA GLY A 215 -12.13 8.51 3.46
C GLY A 215 -11.54 7.12 3.43
N SER A 216 -12.36 6.15 3.06
CA SER A 216 -12.00 4.74 2.94
C SER A 216 -12.30 4.24 1.54
N GLN A 217 -11.45 3.33 1.03
CA GLN A 217 -11.61 2.65 -0.26
C GLN A 217 -11.48 1.15 -0.07
N ASP A 218 -12.31 0.40 -0.80
CA ASP A 218 -12.32 -1.06 -0.78
C ASP A 218 -11.60 -1.62 -2.01
N TYR A 219 -10.78 -2.64 -1.76
CA TYR A 219 -9.98 -3.33 -2.78
C TYR A 219 -10.17 -4.82 -2.67
N ASN A 220 -10.35 -5.50 -3.79
CA ASN A 220 -10.27 -6.95 -3.83
C ASN A 220 -8.79 -7.35 -3.90
N TYR A 221 -8.34 -8.19 -2.98
CA TYR A 221 -6.99 -8.69 -2.96
C TYR A 221 -6.96 -10.21 -3.17
N GLU A 222 -5.87 -10.68 -3.72
CA GLU A 222 -5.55 -12.09 -3.84
C GLU A 222 -4.17 -12.37 -3.26
N PHE A 223 -4.00 -13.57 -2.71
CA PHE A 223 -2.70 -14.10 -2.35
C PHE A 223 -2.67 -15.60 -2.59
N ALA A 224 -1.48 -16.12 -2.86
CA ALA A 224 -1.28 -17.55 -3.03
C ALA A 224 -0.33 -18.12 -1.99
N LYS A 225 -0.72 -19.24 -1.38
CA LYS A 225 0.12 -20.07 -0.52
C LYS A 225 0.60 -21.29 -1.29
N GLY A 226 1.89 -21.59 -1.16
CA GLY A 226 2.49 -22.75 -1.80
C GLY A 226 2.00 -24.05 -1.17
N GLN A 227 2.04 -25.10 -2.00
CA GLN A 227 1.83 -26.47 -1.59
C GLN A 227 3.07 -27.29 -1.92
N GLU A 228 3.36 -28.30 -1.15
CA GLU A 228 4.40 -29.28 -1.43
C GLU A 228 3.80 -30.69 -1.53
N SER A 229 4.31 -31.46 -2.48
CA SER A 229 3.93 -32.85 -2.61
C SER A 229 4.73 -33.70 -1.61
N TYR A 230 4.08 -34.67 -1.04
CA TYR A 230 4.73 -35.67 -0.21
C TYR A 230 4.21 -37.09 -0.58
N VAL A 231 5.02 -38.11 -0.33
CA VAL A 231 4.60 -39.51 -0.51
C VAL A 231 3.59 -39.87 0.56
N SER A 232 2.33 -40.03 0.16
CA SER A 232 1.21 -40.35 1.08
C SER A 232 1.00 -41.86 1.27
N GLY A 233 1.58 -42.70 0.40
CA GLY A 233 1.43 -44.11 0.46
C GLY A 233 2.03 -44.81 -0.75
N GLN A 234 1.68 -46.07 -0.94
CA GLN A 234 2.04 -46.86 -2.12
C GLN A 234 0.77 -47.49 -2.69
N GLN A 235 0.67 -47.47 -3.99
CA GLN A 235 -0.39 -48.17 -4.72
C GLN A 235 0.22 -49.37 -5.48
N PHE A 236 -0.28 -50.57 -5.19
CA PHE A 236 0.08 -51.74 -5.93
C PHE A 236 -0.66 -51.75 -7.26
N VAL A 237 0.08 -51.82 -8.36
CA VAL A 237 -0.49 -51.97 -9.70
C VAL A 237 -0.07 -53.32 -10.23
N SER A 238 -1.04 -54.23 -10.42
CA SER A 238 -0.82 -55.55 -11.01
C SER A 238 -0.55 -55.43 -12.50
N ASP A 239 0.44 -56.17 -12.98
CA ASP A 239 0.78 -56.26 -14.41
C ASP A 239 -0.15 -57.20 -15.21
N GLY A 240 -1.12 -57.82 -14.55
CA GLY A 240 -2.06 -58.76 -15.18
C GLY A 240 -1.49 -60.16 -15.44
N CYS A 241 -0.20 -60.38 -15.18
CA CYS A 241 0.50 -61.66 -15.40
C CYS A 241 0.96 -62.31 -14.08
N GLY A 242 0.37 -61.94 -12.97
CA GLY A 242 0.70 -62.46 -11.63
C GLY A 242 1.82 -61.72 -10.92
N GLY A 243 2.38 -60.67 -11.54
CA GLY A 243 3.31 -59.71 -10.94
C GLY A 243 2.64 -58.34 -10.70
N GLY A 244 3.40 -57.44 -10.19
CA GLY A 244 2.98 -56.04 -10.01
C GLY A 244 4.04 -55.23 -9.32
N HIS A 245 3.88 -53.89 -9.36
CA HIS A 245 4.81 -52.95 -8.78
C HIS A 245 4.10 -51.98 -7.83
N ASN A 246 4.78 -51.62 -6.76
CA ASN A 246 4.34 -50.60 -5.86
C ASN A 246 4.79 -49.21 -6.39
N TYR A 247 3.84 -48.37 -6.71
CA TYR A 247 4.10 -47.01 -7.11
C TYR A 247 3.81 -46.04 -5.94
N PRO A 248 4.66 -45.06 -5.69
CA PRO A 248 4.37 -44.05 -4.66
C PRO A 248 3.13 -43.25 -5.04
N THR A 249 2.22 -43.11 -4.10
CA THR A 249 1.12 -42.16 -4.22
C THR A 249 1.54 -40.84 -3.58
N TYR A 250 1.19 -39.71 -4.21
CA TYR A 250 1.54 -38.38 -3.74
C TYR A 250 0.27 -37.66 -3.29
N ALA A 251 0.40 -36.92 -2.20
CA ALA A 251 -0.60 -35.97 -1.75
C ALA A 251 0.06 -34.59 -1.60
N TRP A 252 -0.77 -33.54 -1.54
CA TRP A 252 -0.32 -32.17 -1.39
C TRP A 252 -0.64 -31.68 0.02
N ARG A 253 0.29 -30.97 0.63
CA ARG A 253 0.05 -30.25 1.90
C ARG A 253 0.35 -28.78 1.73
N ASP A 254 -0.43 -27.95 2.40
CA ASP A 254 -0.22 -26.51 2.42
C ASP A 254 1.09 -26.17 3.13
N THR A 255 1.84 -25.26 2.56
CA THR A 255 3.05 -24.71 3.18
C THR A 255 2.77 -23.28 3.65
N ASN A 256 3.62 -22.76 4.55
CA ASN A 256 3.55 -21.36 4.94
C ASN A 256 4.24 -20.40 3.94
N LYS A 257 4.74 -20.95 2.82
CA LYS A 257 5.40 -20.16 1.79
C LYS A 257 4.36 -19.34 1.02
N MET A 258 4.48 -18.02 1.09
CA MET A 258 3.71 -17.11 0.23
C MET A 258 4.32 -17.12 -1.17
N LEU A 259 3.54 -17.41 -2.20
CA LEU A 259 3.96 -17.34 -3.59
C LEU A 259 3.81 -15.92 -4.14
N TYR A 260 2.67 -15.30 -3.86
CA TYR A 260 2.44 -13.88 -4.11
C TYR A 260 1.41 -13.28 -3.14
N ASP A 261 1.40 -11.94 -3.06
CA ASP A 261 0.46 -11.17 -2.26
C ASP A 261 0.21 -9.83 -2.98
N SER A 262 -1.02 -9.56 -3.37
CA SER A 262 -1.39 -8.32 -4.08
C SER A 262 -1.58 -7.11 -3.16
N ARG A 263 -1.71 -7.29 -1.84
CA ARG A 263 -2.00 -6.22 -0.87
C ARG A 263 -0.99 -5.08 -0.88
N PRO A 264 0.34 -5.32 -0.92
CA PRO A 264 1.32 -4.24 -1.00
C PRO A 264 1.17 -3.38 -2.25
N LYS A 265 0.81 -3.99 -3.39
CA LYS A 265 0.58 -3.26 -4.65
C LYS A 265 -0.65 -2.36 -4.56
N LEU A 266 -1.77 -2.88 -4.06
CA LEU A 266 -3.00 -2.12 -3.86
C LEU A 266 -2.77 -0.95 -2.89
N PHE A 267 -2.01 -1.17 -1.81
CA PHE A 267 -1.62 -0.12 -0.87
C PHE A 267 -0.73 0.96 -1.53
N SER A 268 0.24 0.54 -2.36
CA SER A 268 1.09 1.46 -3.12
C SER A 268 0.27 2.31 -4.08
N ASP A 269 -0.66 1.69 -4.80
CA ASP A 269 -1.49 2.39 -5.78
C ASP A 269 -2.38 3.43 -5.09
N GLN A 270 -2.98 3.09 -3.95
CA GLN A 270 -3.74 4.06 -3.15
C GLN A 270 -2.89 5.25 -2.68
N LEU A 271 -1.65 4.99 -2.23
CA LEU A 271 -0.74 6.07 -1.84
C LEU A 271 -0.37 6.96 -3.03
N LYS A 272 -0.16 6.38 -4.22
CA LYS A 272 0.11 7.14 -5.46
C LYS A 272 -1.07 8.02 -5.86
N ASP A 273 -2.28 7.48 -5.77
CA ASP A 273 -3.51 8.22 -6.09
C ASP A 273 -3.75 9.36 -5.10
N ALA A 274 -3.42 9.14 -3.83
CA ALA A 274 -3.52 10.17 -2.79
C ALA A 274 -2.42 11.24 -2.88
N TYR A 275 -1.23 10.90 -3.41
CA TYR A 275 -0.03 11.72 -3.37
C TYR A 275 -0.22 13.17 -3.87
N PRO A 276 -0.80 13.41 -5.05
CA PRO A 276 -0.99 14.77 -5.55
C PRO A 276 -1.88 15.61 -4.63
N LYS A 277 -2.93 14.99 -4.04
CA LYS A 277 -3.84 15.65 -3.12
C LYS A 277 -3.16 15.98 -1.79
N LEU A 278 -2.31 15.08 -1.30
CA LEU A 278 -1.51 15.29 -0.10
C LEU A 278 -0.56 16.47 -0.27
N MET A 279 0.22 16.49 -1.34
CA MET A 279 1.19 17.54 -1.60
C MET A 279 0.52 18.90 -1.88
N LYS A 280 -0.58 18.93 -2.65
CA LYS A 280 -1.36 20.16 -2.85
C LYS A 280 -1.93 20.70 -1.54
N THR A 281 -2.37 19.82 -0.67
CA THR A 281 -2.87 20.22 0.67
C THR A 281 -1.74 20.72 1.54
N ALA A 282 -0.57 20.06 1.54
CA ALA A 282 0.63 20.54 2.23
C ALA A 282 1.04 21.93 1.74
N TRP A 283 1.03 22.16 0.40
CA TRP A 283 1.28 23.48 -0.18
C TRP A 283 0.34 24.54 0.38
N THR A 284 -0.94 24.23 0.52
CA THR A 284 -1.93 25.17 1.05
C THR A 284 -1.78 25.41 2.56
N TYR A 285 -1.51 24.33 3.30
CA TYR A 285 -1.50 24.36 4.76
C TYR A 285 -0.21 24.97 5.34
N PHE A 286 0.94 24.71 4.74
CA PHE A 286 2.21 25.31 5.16
C PHE A 286 2.38 26.69 4.54
N ASP A 287 1.45 27.60 4.84
CA ASP A 287 1.52 28.98 4.37
C ASP A 287 2.65 29.75 5.09
N ALA A 288 3.49 30.43 4.30
CA ALA A 288 4.69 31.09 4.84
C ALA A 288 4.37 32.25 5.78
N ASP A 289 3.31 33.00 5.50
CA ASP A 289 2.92 34.14 6.31
C ASP A 289 2.28 33.69 7.62
N GLU A 290 1.45 32.62 7.56
CA GLU A 290 0.91 31.96 8.75
C GLU A 290 2.04 31.41 9.63
N MET A 291 3.01 30.69 9.03
CA MET A 291 4.17 30.13 9.74
C MET A 291 5.03 31.24 10.38
N LEU A 292 5.25 32.36 9.68
CA LEU A 292 6.00 33.49 10.20
C LEU A 292 5.31 34.10 11.41
N SER A 293 3.98 34.21 11.41
CA SER A 293 3.19 34.72 12.52
C SER A 293 3.31 33.87 13.80
N LEU A 294 3.66 32.62 13.68
CA LEU A 294 3.83 31.71 14.82
C LEU A 294 5.24 31.71 15.41
N ARG A 295 6.21 32.39 14.78
CA ARG A 295 7.60 32.42 15.24
C ARG A 295 7.76 32.92 16.67
N ASP A 296 7.07 33.99 17.02
CA ASP A 296 7.18 34.58 18.35
C ASP A 296 6.52 33.69 19.42
N LYS A 297 5.42 33.03 19.07
CA LYS A 297 4.81 32.01 19.93
C LYS A 297 5.74 30.81 20.14
N ALA A 298 6.46 30.37 19.10
CA ALA A 298 7.46 29.30 19.24
C ALA A 298 8.57 29.68 20.20
N LYS A 299 9.06 30.91 20.14
CA LYS A 299 10.05 31.44 21.08
C LYS A 299 9.54 31.45 22.51
N GLU A 300 8.31 31.94 22.73
CA GLU A 300 7.66 31.95 24.06
C GLU A 300 7.57 30.54 24.64
N ILE A 301 7.16 29.53 23.84
CA ILE A 301 7.11 28.13 24.24
C ILE A 301 8.50 27.61 24.62
N ARG A 302 9.52 27.92 23.82
CA ARG A 302 10.91 27.57 24.05
C ARG A 302 11.46 28.14 25.34
N ASP A 303 11.20 29.42 25.62
CA ASP A 303 11.65 30.09 26.84
C ASP A 303 10.99 29.48 28.08
N ARG A 304 9.71 29.20 28.01
CA ARG A 304 8.95 28.50 29.06
C ARG A 304 9.51 27.07 29.31
N TRP A 305 9.81 26.36 28.26
CA TRP A 305 10.39 25.00 28.35
C TRP A 305 11.80 25.03 28.96
N GLY A 306 12.66 25.97 28.51
CA GLY A 306 14.01 26.16 29.04
C GLY A 306 14.00 26.50 30.54
N SER A 307 13.10 27.36 30.98
CA SER A 307 12.98 27.74 32.39
C SER A 307 12.45 26.59 33.28
N SER A 308 11.61 25.71 32.73
CA SER A 308 11.04 24.58 33.46
C SER A 308 12.03 23.41 33.59
N SER A 309 12.88 23.16 32.58
CA SER A 309 13.91 22.11 32.62
C SER A 309 15.05 22.44 33.60
N TYR A 310 15.39 23.75 33.76
CA TYR A 310 16.37 24.18 34.75
C TYR A 310 15.90 23.96 36.19
N ARG A 311 14.57 24.03 36.47
CA ARG A 311 14.02 23.78 37.80
C ARG A 311 13.98 22.32 38.20
N ARG A 312 14.00 21.36 37.25
CA ARG A 312 13.99 19.93 37.56
C ARG A 312 15.38 19.32 37.77
N GLY A 313 16.44 20.01 37.40
CA GLY A 313 17.82 19.50 37.45
C GLY A 313 18.68 20.07 38.59
N ALA A 314 18.15 20.95 39.45
CA ALA A 314 18.86 21.40 40.64
C ALA A 314 18.72 20.32 41.76
N PRO A 315 19.80 19.62 42.16
CA PRO A 315 19.73 18.75 43.34
C PRO A 315 19.40 19.61 44.53
N GLN A 316 18.37 19.21 45.31
CA GLN A 316 18.12 19.70 46.63
C GLN A 316 19.14 19.15 47.63
#